data_d8f1a28df4fb9e991f5b4a76108914a7
#
_entry.id   d8f1a28df4fb9e991f5b4a76108914a7
#
_cell.length_a   1.000
_cell.length_b   1.000
_cell.length_c   1.000
_cell.angle_alpha   90.00
_cell.angle_beta   90.00
_cell.angle_gamma   90.00
#
_symmetry.space_group_name_H-M   'P 1'
#
loop_
_entity.id
_entity.type
_entity.pdbx_description
1 polymer ?
#
loop_
_entity_poly.entity_id
_entity_poly.type
_entity_poly.pdbx_seq_one_letter_code
_entity_poly.pdbx_strand_id
1 'polypeptide(L)'
;VLDDAIHNILESKAEYPVLMRKPWNAKMTGLLSVNTMAEFVSLVKQIMKASTSKTEKITAPAVLALVGPSGSGKREITEALCGSRGTGASERTESGEIFVRPVNYCTEPGRYGHKYVPEEAFDRMNFFEKTAYAGVRYGTRKEDIQTLLDQGKFAVIPVDMCGAIAMKRSFPTHIIYVARDKEKLIADIIDSDYDTEEKTLRILSIDAEKRNRKICDYVIHNDTIEGERVSGAEEIRRLILLEGEKY
;
A
#
# COMPACT_ATOMS: atom_id res chain seq x y z
N VAL A 1 -0.85 16.50 14.98
CA VAL A 1 0.46 16.66 15.61
C VAL A 1 1.50 15.87 14.83
N LEU A 2 2.75 16.33 14.81
CA LEU A 2 3.90 15.62 14.22
C LEU A 2 4.99 15.53 15.28
N ASP A 3 5.50 14.31 15.52
CA ASP A 3 6.57 14.05 16.50
C ASP A 3 7.38 12.83 16.06
N ASP A 4 8.61 12.65 16.54
CA ASP A 4 9.44 11.48 16.27
C ASP A 4 9.54 10.51 17.47
N ALA A 5 8.99 10.90 18.60
CA ALA A 5 8.87 10.05 19.79
C ALA A 5 7.54 9.26 19.77
N ILE A 6 7.64 7.95 19.80
CA ILE A 6 6.50 7.03 19.71
C ILE A 6 5.49 7.28 20.83
N HIS A 7 5.95 7.48 22.06
CA HIS A 7 5.08 7.71 23.23
C HIS A 7 4.24 8.98 23.05
N ASN A 8 4.79 10.07 22.50
CA ASN A 8 4.05 11.29 22.23
C ASN A 8 2.94 11.05 21.20
N ILE A 9 3.18 10.20 20.21
CA ILE A 9 2.17 9.84 19.21
C ILE A 9 1.07 8.98 19.81
N LEU A 10 1.42 7.98 20.62
CA LEU A 10 0.45 7.05 21.23
C LEU A 10 -0.43 7.75 22.27
N GLU A 11 0.11 8.69 23.03
CA GLU A 11 -0.60 9.47 24.06
C GLU A 11 -1.34 10.70 23.50
N SER A 12 -1.11 11.03 22.22
CA SER A 12 -1.68 12.21 21.60
C SER A 12 -3.21 12.13 21.50
N LYS A 13 -3.88 13.22 21.90
CA LYS A 13 -5.32 13.41 21.68
C LYS A 13 -5.65 14.03 20.31
N ALA A 14 -4.64 14.26 19.45
CA ALA A 14 -4.86 14.75 18.10
C ALA A 14 -5.63 13.75 17.27
N GLU A 15 -6.52 14.21 16.39
CA GLU A 15 -7.27 13.33 15.48
C GLU A 15 -6.33 12.57 14.53
N TYR A 16 -5.25 13.22 14.09
CA TYR A 16 -4.22 12.67 13.22
C TYR A 16 -2.84 12.83 13.86
N PRO A 17 -2.44 11.95 14.80
CA PRO A 17 -1.07 11.92 15.28
C PRO A 17 -0.16 11.31 14.21
N VAL A 18 0.92 12.00 13.85
CA VAL A 18 1.82 11.62 12.76
C VAL A 18 3.23 11.40 13.29
N LEU A 19 3.78 10.22 13.05
CA LEU A 19 5.15 9.88 13.42
C LEU A 19 6.13 10.32 12.32
N MET A 20 7.11 11.14 12.67
CA MET A 20 8.26 11.40 11.81
C MET A 20 9.21 10.18 11.89
N ARG A 21 9.36 9.46 10.77
CA ARG A 21 10.24 8.28 10.70
C ARG A 21 11.70 8.67 10.91
N LYS A 22 12.37 7.91 11.76
CA LYS A 22 13.77 8.01 12.11
C LYS A 22 14.35 6.60 12.33
N PRO A 23 15.69 6.42 12.30
CA PRO A 23 16.29 5.09 12.50
C PRO A 23 15.84 4.39 13.79
N TRP A 24 15.66 5.16 14.89
CA TRP A 24 15.27 4.61 16.19
C TRP A 24 13.81 4.18 16.32
N ASN A 25 12.92 4.64 15.42
CA ASN A 25 11.51 4.28 15.41
C ASN A 25 11.10 3.47 14.17
N ALA A 26 12.06 3.00 13.36
CA ALA A 26 11.81 2.35 12.07
C ALA A 26 11.02 1.03 12.18
N LYS A 27 11.09 0.34 13.31
CA LYS A 27 10.35 -0.91 13.55
C LYS A 27 8.86 -0.70 13.82
N MET A 28 8.44 0.51 14.16
CA MET A 28 7.01 0.78 14.41
C MET A 28 6.23 0.75 13.11
N THR A 29 5.23 -0.11 13.06
CA THR A 29 4.28 -0.23 11.94
C THR A 29 2.90 0.23 12.37
N GLY A 30 2.02 0.50 11.40
CA GLY A 30 0.62 0.83 11.64
C GLY A 30 0.33 2.27 12.09
N LEU A 31 1.34 3.04 12.50
CA LEU A 31 1.16 4.45 12.79
C LEU A 31 1.19 5.30 11.50
N LEU A 32 0.32 6.30 11.44
CA LEU A 32 0.39 7.31 10.41
C LEU A 32 1.76 7.99 10.48
N SER A 33 2.56 7.88 9.45
CA SER A 33 3.96 8.30 9.50
C SER A 33 4.43 8.94 8.20
N VAL A 34 5.49 9.72 8.30
CA VAL A 34 6.15 10.39 7.17
C VAL A 34 7.66 10.36 7.36
N ASN A 35 8.43 10.37 6.27
CA ASN A 35 9.90 10.42 6.32
C ASN A 35 10.43 11.86 6.23
N THR A 36 9.67 12.76 5.63
CA THR A 36 10.08 14.14 5.36
C THR A 36 8.97 15.14 5.66
N MET A 37 9.37 16.40 5.86
CA MET A 37 8.40 17.51 5.98
C MET A 37 7.56 17.69 4.72
N ALA A 38 8.11 17.42 3.56
CA ALA A 38 7.38 17.51 2.30
C ALA A 38 6.28 16.44 2.20
N GLU A 39 6.53 15.23 2.73
CA GLU A 39 5.49 14.19 2.88
C GLU A 39 4.45 14.60 3.92
N PHE A 40 4.85 15.22 5.02
CA PHE A 40 3.90 15.75 6.01
C PHE A 40 2.94 16.78 5.40
N VAL A 41 3.45 17.73 4.61
CA VAL A 41 2.61 18.69 3.88
C VAL A 41 1.64 17.99 2.92
N SER A 42 2.11 16.97 2.21
CA SER A 42 1.26 16.18 1.30
C SER A 42 0.18 15.41 2.06
N LEU A 43 0.51 14.84 3.21
CA LEU A 43 -0.44 14.19 4.10
C LEU A 43 -1.52 15.16 4.61
N VAL A 44 -1.14 16.37 5.03
CA VAL A 44 -2.10 17.41 5.46
C VAL A 44 -3.06 17.76 4.32
N LYS A 45 -2.55 17.94 3.08
CA LYS A 45 -3.40 18.16 1.90
C LYS A 45 -4.35 17.00 1.64
N GLN A 46 -3.89 15.76 1.82
CA GLN A 46 -4.74 14.57 1.68
C GLN A 46 -5.84 14.53 2.73
N ILE A 47 -5.54 14.82 3.99
CA ILE A 47 -6.53 14.89 5.07
C ILE A 47 -7.61 15.93 4.73
N MET A 48 -7.20 17.11 4.28
CA MET A 48 -8.14 18.15 3.88
C MET A 48 -9.01 17.75 2.70
N LYS A 49 -8.44 17.09 1.69
CA LYS A 49 -9.17 16.60 0.51
C LYS A 49 -10.16 15.48 0.88
N ALA A 50 -9.76 14.53 1.69
CA ALA A 50 -10.60 13.40 2.07
C ALA A 50 -11.88 13.81 2.82
N SER A 51 -11.87 14.99 3.44
CA SER A 51 -13.06 15.57 4.08
C SER A 51 -14.10 16.06 3.05
N THR A 52 -13.74 16.21 1.78
CA THR A 52 -14.59 16.84 0.75
C THR A 52 -14.99 15.92 -0.41
N SER A 53 -14.35 14.76 -0.59
CA SER A 53 -14.56 13.91 -1.78
C SER A 53 -14.91 12.48 -1.41
N LYS A 54 -16.10 12.03 -1.80
CA LYS A 54 -16.48 10.60 -1.82
C LYS A 54 -17.33 10.34 -3.06
N THR A 55 -16.95 9.35 -3.87
CA THR A 55 -17.74 8.71 -4.94
C THR A 55 -17.37 8.98 -6.39
N GLU A 56 -16.30 9.65 -6.71
CA GLU A 56 -15.88 9.74 -8.12
C GLU A 56 -15.28 8.41 -8.60
N LYS A 57 -15.68 7.98 -9.80
CA LYS A 57 -15.07 6.83 -10.48
C LYS A 57 -13.65 7.18 -10.93
N ILE A 58 -12.78 6.17 -10.95
CA ILE A 58 -11.41 6.31 -11.46
C ILE A 58 -11.45 6.16 -12.98
N THR A 59 -11.16 7.23 -13.70
CA THR A 59 -11.32 7.28 -15.16
C THR A 59 -9.99 7.31 -15.91
N ALA A 60 -8.88 7.48 -15.24
CA ALA A 60 -7.56 7.59 -15.85
C ALA A 60 -6.54 6.66 -15.18
N PRO A 61 -5.53 6.18 -15.93
CA PRO A 61 -4.44 5.37 -15.39
C PRO A 61 -3.79 6.01 -14.17
N ALA A 62 -3.61 5.24 -13.14
CA ALA A 62 -3.09 5.72 -11.86
C ALA A 62 -2.42 4.58 -11.05
N VAL A 63 -1.69 4.94 -10.03
CA VAL A 63 -1.29 4.01 -8.98
C VAL A 63 -2.48 3.76 -8.06
N LEU A 64 -2.82 2.50 -7.85
CA LEU A 64 -3.76 2.03 -6.84
C LEU A 64 -2.97 1.59 -5.62
N ALA A 65 -2.78 2.48 -4.67
CA ALA A 65 -2.04 2.23 -3.44
C ALA A 65 -2.96 1.55 -2.42
N LEU A 66 -2.79 0.24 -2.22
CA LEU A 66 -3.59 -0.54 -1.27
C LEU A 66 -2.99 -0.42 0.12
N VAL A 67 -3.72 0.19 1.04
CA VAL A 67 -3.34 0.37 2.45
C VAL A 67 -4.31 -0.34 3.38
N GLY A 68 -3.91 -0.59 4.61
CA GLY A 68 -4.76 -1.23 5.62
C GLY A 68 -3.97 -2.21 6.48
N PRO A 69 -4.59 -2.77 7.53
CA PRO A 69 -3.93 -3.62 8.51
C PRO A 69 -3.25 -4.85 7.89
N SER A 70 -2.30 -5.40 8.63
CA SER A 70 -1.77 -6.73 8.32
C SER A 70 -2.91 -7.74 8.33
N GLY A 71 -2.93 -8.66 7.36
CA GLY A 71 -4.04 -9.62 7.22
C GLY A 71 -5.29 -9.09 6.52
N SER A 72 -5.37 -7.81 6.11
CA SER A 72 -6.55 -7.29 5.41
C SER A 72 -6.74 -7.82 3.98
N GLY A 73 -5.78 -8.61 3.45
CA GLY A 73 -5.91 -9.23 2.13
C GLY A 73 -5.38 -8.37 0.97
N LYS A 74 -4.56 -7.35 1.24
CA LYS A 74 -3.95 -6.51 0.19
C LYS A 74 -3.20 -7.32 -0.87
N ARG A 75 -2.47 -8.36 -0.43
CA ARG A 75 -1.73 -9.25 -1.34
C ARG A 75 -2.67 -10.09 -2.19
N GLU A 76 -3.67 -10.68 -1.58
CA GLU A 76 -4.71 -11.48 -2.27
C GLU A 76 -5.45 -10.65 -3.33
N ILE A 77 -5.82 -9.41 -2.98
CA ILE A 77 -6.45 -8.47 -3.92
C ILE A 77 -5.51 -8.16 -5.07
N THR A 78 -4.22 -7.90 -4.80
CA THR A 78 -3.23 -7.64 -5.83
C THR A 78 -3.09 -8.83 -6.78
N GLU A 79 -3.02 -10.05 -6.25
CA GLU A 79 -2.94 -11.29 -7.04
C GLU A 79 -4.22 -11.53 -7.85
N ALA A 80 -5.39 -11.24 -7.29
CA ALA A 80 -6.68 -11.38 -7.98
C ALA A 80 -6.90 -10.34 -9.11
N LEU A 81 -6.29 -9.15 -8.99
CA LEU A 81 -6.34 -8.11 -10.02
C LEU A 81 -5.32 -8.33 -11.13
N CYS A 82 -4.09 -8.66 -10.74
CA CYS A 82 -2.94 -8.71 -11.65
C CYS A 82 -2.62 -10.13 -12.17
N GLY A 83 -3.41 -11.13 -11.80
CA GLY A 83 -3.11 -12.53 -12.06
C GLY A 83 -2.05 -13.12 -11.12
N SER A 84 -2.05 -14.45 -10.96
CA SER A 84 -1.14 -15.18 -10.08
C SER A 84 0.31 -15.27 -10.62
N ARG A 85 0.61 -14.67 -11.75
CA ARG A 85 1.97 -14.61 -12.29
C ARG A 85 2.78 -13.64 -11.44
N GLY A 86 3.61 -14.25 -10.61
CA GLY A 86 4.52 -13.54 -9.74
C GLY A 86 5.31 -12.50 -10.49
N THR A 87 5.33 -11.35 -9.92
CA THR A 87 6.35 -10.33 -9.94
C THR A 87 7.35 -10.39 -11.10
N GLY A 88 7.33 -9.35 -11.86
CA GLY A 88 8.51 -8.88 -12.56
C GLY A 88 8.88 -9.62 -13.81
N ALA A 89 8.00 -10.37 -14.41
CA ALA A 89 8.18 -10.73 -15.80
C ALA A 89 7.91 -9.49 -16.65
N SER A 90 8.95 -8.82 -17.02
CA SER A 90 8.98 -7.92 -18.18
C SER A 90 8.71 -8.71 -19.49
N GLU A 91 8.24 -9.94 -19.38
CA GLU A 91 7.90 -10.82 -20.46
C GLU A 91 6.39 -10.91 -20.55
N ARG A 92 5.84 -10.02 -21.40
CA ARG A 92 4.47 -10.03 -21.95
C ARG A 92 3.35 -10.01 -20.89
N THR A 93 2.99 -8.82 -20.44
CA THR A 93 1.58 -8.57 -20.16
C THR A 93 0.79 -8.90 -21.42
N GLU A 94 -0.07 -9.92 -21.36
CA GLU A 94 -0.99 -10.20 -22.45
C GLU A 94 -1.75 -8.91 -22.76
N SER A 95 -1.90 -8.60 -24.05
CA SER A 95 -2.65 -7.42 -24.49
C SER A 95 -4.08 -7.53 -23.97
N GLY A 96 -4.40 -6.74 -22.93
CA GLY A 96 -5.70 -6.75 -22.26
C GLY A 96 -5.66 -6.59 -20.75
N GLU A 97 -4.54 -6.86 -20.07
CA GLU A 97 -4.44 -6.63 -18.63
C GLU A 97 -4.29 -5.14 -18.33
N ILE A 98 -5.30 -4.57 -17.67
CA ILE A 98 -5.31 -3.16 -17.25
C ILE A 98 -4.69 -2.98 -15.85
N PHE A 99 -4.70 -4.02 -15.00
CA PHE A 99 -4.10 -4.02 -13.67
C PHE A 99 -2.76 -4.74 -13.71
N VAL A 100 -1.71 -4.06 -13.27
CA VAL A 100 -0.36 -4.62 -13.28
C VAL A 100 0.36 -4.32 -11.97
N ARG A 101 1.04 -5.32 -11.43
CA ARG A 101 1.94 -5.13 -10.30
C ARG A 101 3.31 -4.69 -10.84
N PRO A 102 3.86 -3.54 -10.44
CA PRO A 102 5.21 -3.14 -10.83
C PRO A 102 6.26 -4.14 -10.37
N VAL A 103 7.38 -4.18 -11.10
CA VAL A 103 8.52 -5.02 -10.74
C VAL A 103 9.08 -4.60 -9.39
N ASN A 104 9.21 -5.56 -8.49
CA ASN A 104 9.92 -5.35 -7.24
C ASN A 104 11.32 -5.99 -7.35
N TYR A 105 12.35 -5.21 -7.08
CA TYR A 105 13.75 -5.64 -7.15
C TYR A 105 14.26 -6.05 -5.78
N CYS A 106 15.20 -7.01 -5.74
CA CYS A 106 15.90 -7.36 -4.51
C CYS A 106 17.36 -7.73 -4.76
N THR A 107 18.18 -7.68 -3.71
CA THR A 107 19.61 -8.05 -3.76
C THR A 107 19.87 -9.52 -3.40
N GLU A 108 18.83 -10.34 -3.25
CA GLU A 108 18.95 -11.78 -2.99
C GLU A 108 18.52 -12.58 -4.23
N PRO A 109 19.41 -13.43 -4.80
CA PRO A 109 19.05 -14.26 -5.94
C PRO A 109 18.00 -15.32 -5.57
N GLY A 110 17.12 -15.64 -6.53
CA GLY A 110 16.12 -16.70 -6.38
C GLY A 110 14.93 -16.37 -5.50
N ARG A 111 14.81 -15.15 -4.99
CA ARG A 111 13.67 -14.76 -4.17
C ARG A 111 12.40 -14.65 -4.99
N TYR A 112 11.43 -15.49 -4.62
CA TYR A 112 10.15 -15.56 -5.34
C TYR A 112 9.48 -14.16 -5.38
N GLY A 113 9.08 -13.81 -6.57
CA GLY A 113 8.33 -12.61 -6.75
C GLY A 113 9.16 -11.33 -6.85
N HIS A 114 10.47 -11.42 -6.96
CA HIS A 114 11.38 -10.28 -7.04
C HIS A 114 12.37 -10.47 -8.17
N LYS A 115 12.76 -9.37 -8.78
CA LYS A 115 13.84 -9.37 -9.76
C LYS A 115 15.16 -9.14 -9.06
N TYR A 116 16.05 -10.11 -9.15
CA TYR A 116 17.39 -9.99 -8.59
C TYR A 116 18.20 -8.91 -9.31
N VAL A 117 18.91 -8.11 -8.53
CA VAL A 117 19.96 -7.20 -9.00
C VAL A 117 21.12 -7.21 -8.01
N PRO A 118 22.39 -7.19 -8.48
CA PRO A 118 23.54 -7.04 -7.60
C PRO A 118 23.48 -5.73 -6.81
N GLU A 119 24.08 -5.71 -5.61
CA GLU A 119 24.03 -4.53 -4.72
C GLU A 119 24.54 -3.25 -5.38
N GLU A 120 25.65 -3.35 -6.14
CA GLU A 120 26.20 -2.21 -6.86
C GLU A 120 25.25 -1.64 -7.93
N ALA A 121 24.50 -2.52 -8.60
CA ALA A 121 23.47 -2.12 -9.56
C ALA A 121 22.27 -1.52 -8.84
N PHE A 122 21.87 -2.11 -7.69
CA PHE A 122 20.79 -1.60 -6.86
C PHE A 122 21.05 -0.16 -6.41
N ASP A 123 22.29 0.19 -6.04
CA ASP A 123 22.63 1.54 -5.60
C ASP A 123 22.51 2.60 -6.71
N ARG A 124 22.72 2.21 -7.96
CA ARG A 124 22.61 3.09 -9.13
C ARG A 124 21.18 3.27 -9.63
N MET A 125 20.24 2.41 -9.17
CA MET A 125 18.86 2.47 -9.62
C MET A 125 18.06 3.54 -8.88
N ASN A 126 17.18 4.22 -9.62
CA ASN A 126 16.28 5.23 -9.06
C ASN A 126 15.01 4.57 -8.53
N PHE A 127 15.06 4.14 -7.28
CA PHE A 127 13.90 3.54 -6.62
C PHE A 127 12.97 4.62 -6.05
N PHE A 128 11.69 4.35 -6.17
CA PHE A 128 10.66 5.10 -5.47
C PHE A 128 10.76 4.87 -3.96
N GLU A 129 10.88 3.62 -3.56
CA GLU A 129 11.01 3.17 -2.17
C GLU A 129 12.16 2.17 -2.08
N LYS A 130 12.95 2.30 -1.02
CA LYS A 130 14.00 1.35 -0.65
C LYS A 130 13.75 0.87 0.76
N THR A 131 13.69 -0.44 0.94
CA THR A 131 13.62 -1.08 2.25
C THR A 131 14.71 -2.11 2.40
N ALA A 132 15.07 -2.44 3.62
CA ALA A 132 15.99 -3.53 3.92
C ALA A 132 15.39 -4.40 5.02
N TYR A 133 15.44 -5.72 4.82
CA TYR A 133 14.99 -6.69 5.79
C TYR A 133 15.91 -7.92 5.76
N ALA A 134 16.38 -8.34 6.92
CA ALA A 134 17.30 -9.49 7.07
C ALA A 134 18.53 -9.44 6.13
N GLY A 135 19.12 -8.26 5.94
CA GLY A 135 20.27 -8.06 5.06
C GLY A 135 19.95 -7.98 3.57
N VAL A 136 18.72 -8.22 3.16
CA VAL A 136 18.26 -8.11 1.77
C VAL A 136 17.63 -6.74 1.53
N ARG A 137 17.98 -6.10 0.43
CA ARG A 137 17.43 -4.79 0.02
C ARG A 137 16.34 -4.99 -1.02
N TYR A 138 15.31 -4.17 -0.93
CA TYR A 138 14.14 -4.22 -1.83
C TYR A 138 13.84 -2.83 -2.37
N GLY A 139 13.28 -2.76 -3.57
CA GLY A 139 12.84 -1.49 -4.12
C GLY A 139 12.00 -1.63 -5.38
N THR A 140 11.12 -0.65 -5.60
CA THR A 140 10.35 -0.49 -6.83
C THR A 140 10.85 0.74 -7.57
N ARG A 141 11.16 0.63 -8.86
CA ARG A 141 11.70 1.74 -9.67
C ARG A 141 10.59 2.70 -10.07
N LYS A 142 10.93 3.98 -10.09
CA LYS A 142 10.02 5.03 -10.57
C LYS A 142 9.67 4.85 -12.04
N GLU A 143 10.66 4.49 -12.85
CA GLU A 143 10.51 4.32 -14.29
C GLU A 143 9.55 3.18 -14.64
N ASP A 144 9.55 2.08 -13.85
CA ASP A 144 8.66 0.96 -14.09
C ASP A 144 7.20 1.33 -13.81
N ILE A 145 6.95 2.12 -12.76
CA ILE A 145 5.62 2.65 -12.46
C ILE A 145 5.17 3.59 -13.59
N GLN A 146 6.03 4.55 -13.99
CA GLN A 146 5.70 5.51 -15.03
C GLN A 146 5.39 4.82 -16.36
N THR A 147 6.18 3.82 -16.73
CA THR A 147 5.97 3.03 -17.96
C THR A 147 4.59 2.37 -17.98
N LEU A 148 4.14 1.84 -16.85
CA LEU A 148 2.80 1.25 -16.76
C LEU A 148 1.70 2.29 -16.96
N LEU A 149 1.84 3.46 -16.33
CA LEU A 149 0.87 4.55 -16.47
C LEU A 149 0.82 5.08 -17.91
N ASP A 150 1.97 5.22 -18.58
CA ASP A 150 2.08 5.66 -19.97
C ASP A 150 1.46 4.64 -20.95
N GLN A 151 1.41 3.36 -20.57
CA GLN A 151 0.72 2.30 -21.31
C GLN A 151 -0.78 2.25 -21.06
N GLY A 152 -1.34 3.18 -20.29
CA GLY A 152 -2.76 3.18 -19.96
C GLY A 152 -3.14 2.17 -18.86
N LYS A 153 -2.19 1.67 -18.09
CA LYS A 153 -2.41 0.64 -17.06
C LYS A 153 -2.51 1.22 -15.66
N PHE A 154 -3.18 0.48 -14.78
CA PHE A 154 -3.22 0.77 -13.34
C PHE A 154 -2.12 -0.01 -12.63
N ALA A 155 -1.23 0.69 -11.93
CA ALA A 155 -0.19 0.08 -11.13
C ALA A 155 -0.74 -0.27 -9.73
N VAL A 156 -0.95 -1.55 -9.42
CA VAL A 156 -1.49 -2.00 -8.12
C VAL A 156 -0.35 -2.28 -7.16
N ILE A 157 -0.27 -1.54 -6.05
CA ILE A 157 0.85 -1.59 -5.13
C ILE A 157 0.35 -1.66 -3.67
N PRO A 158 0.53 -2.79 -2.97
CA PRO A 158 0.32 -2.85 -1.53
C PRO A 158 1.45 -2.12 -0.81
N VAL A 159 1.09 -1.12 -0.02
CA VAL A 159 2.04 -0.27 0.73
C VAL A 159 1.48 0.12 2.09
N ASP A 160 2.32 0.68 2.95
CA ASP A 160 1.84 1.41 4.13
C ASP A 160 1.37 2.83 3.77
N MET A 161 0.78 3.53 4.71
CA MET A 161 0.27 4.88 4.47
C MET A 161 1.39 5.87 4.12
N CYS A 162 2.58 5.69 4.69
CA CYS A 162 3.75 6.52 4.37
C CYS A 162 4.14 6.38 2.91
N GLY A 163 4.24 5.15 2.40
CA GLY A 163 4.50 4.85 1.00
C GLY A 163 3.41 5.40 0.07
N ALA A 164 2.14 5.24 0.44
CA ALA A 164 1.02 5.76 -0.35
C ALA A 164 1.06 7.30 -0.49
N ILE A 165 1.37 8.02 0.58
CA ILE A 165 1.54 9.48 0.55
C ILE A 165 2.74 9.89 -0.30
N ALA A 166 3.84 9.16 -0.19
CA ALA A 166 5.01 9.41 -1.02
C ALA A 166 4.71 9.18 -2.52
N MET A 167 3.96 8.12 -2.87
CA MET A 167 3.49 7.85 -4.24
C MET A 167 2.64 8.98 -4.79
N LYS A 168 1.72 9.52 -4.00
CA LYS A 168 0.82 10.62 -4.39
C LYS A 168 1.56 11.91 -4.76
N ARG A 169 2.81 12.06 -4.32
CA ARG A 169 3.68 13.18 -4.71
C ARG A 169 4.35 13.01 -6.07
N SER A 170 4.50 11.77 -6.51
CA SER A 170 5.27 11.44 -7.71
C SER A 170 4.40 10.99 -8.88
N PHE A 171 3.22 10.45 -8.59
CA PHE A 171 2.32 9.84 -9.58
C PHE A 171 0.86 10.19 -9.30
N PRO A 172 -0.01 10.19 -10.32
CA PRO A 172 -1.45 10.08 -10.12
C PRO A 172 -1.73 8.85 -9.26
N THR A 173 -2.26 9.04 -8.05
CA THR A 173 -2.40 7.94 -7.08
C THR A 173 -3.72 8.03 -6.36
N HIS A 174 -4.42 6.89 -6.30
CA HIS A 174 -5.58 6.69 -5.44
C HIS A 174 -5.21 5.80 -4.25
N ILE A 175 -5.44 6.29 -3.06
CA ILE A 175 -5.21 5.55 -1.82
C ILE A 175 -6.48 4.79 -1.47
N ILE A 176 -6.41 3.47 -1.51
CA ILE A 176 -7.54 2.58 -1.28
C ILE A 176 -7.32 1.83 0.04
N TYR A 177 -8.19 2.07 1.01
CA TYR A 177 -8.15 1.37 2.28
C TYR A 177 -8.88 0.02 2.17
N VAL A 178 -8.17 -1.05 2.49
CA VAL A 178 -8.73 -2.41 2.54
C VAL A 178 -9.23 -2.68 3.95
N ALA A 179 -10.55 -2.61 4.13
CA ALA A 179 -11.22 -2.90 5.39
C ALA A 179 -11.46 -4.40 5.53
N ARG A 180 -11.27 -4.91 6.75
CA ARG A 180 -11.61 -6.27 7.16
C ARG A 180 -12.05 -6.27 8.62
N ASP A 181 -12.83 -7.25 9.00
CA ASP A 181 -13.29 -7.43 10.37
C ASP A 181 -12.13 -7.56 11.36
N LYS A 182 -12.20 -6.84 12.49
CA LYS A 182 -11.11 -6.77 13.46
C LYS A 182 -10.86 -8.11 14.15
N GLU A 183 -11.90 -8.85 14.45
CA GLU A 183 -11.78 -10.14 15.16
C GLU A 183 -11.08 -11.16 14.27
N LYS A 184 -11.44 -11.18 12.97
CA LYS A 184 -10.77 -12.03 11.98
C LYS A 184 -9.30 -11.64 11.77
N LEU A 185 -8.99 -10.32 11.72
CA LEU A 185 -7.62 -9.86 11.65
C LEU A 185 -6.79 -10.33 12.84
N ILE A 186 -7.34 -10.24 14.06
CA ILE A 186 -6.64 -10.69 15.27
C ILE A 186 -6.44 -12.20 15.23
N ALA A 187 -7.47 -12.98 14.86
CA ALA A 187 -7.37 -14.43 14.75
C ALA A 187 -6.27 -14.84 13.75
N ASP A 188 -6.26 -14.28 12.55
CA ASP A 188 -5.24 -14.58 11.53
C ASP A 188 -3.81 -14.20 11.99
N ILE A 189 -3.65 -13.10 12.74
CA ILE A 189 -2.35 -12.72 13.28
C ILE A 189 -1.90 -13.71 14.36
N ILE A 190 -2.80 -14.15 15.23
CA ILE A 190 -2.52 -15.15 16.28
C ILE A 190 -2.12 -16.49 15.65
N ASP A 191 -2.79 -16.92 14.60
CA ASP A 191 -2.54 -18.19 13.91
C ASP A 191 -1.33 -18.15 12.96
N SER A 192 -0.76 -16.97 12.70
CA SER A 192 0.41 -16.83 11.83
C SER A 192 1.70 -17.34 12.46
N ASP A 193 2.74 -17.56 11.64
CA ASP A 193 4.09 -17.99 12.07
C ASP A 193 4.97 -16.83 12.60
N TYR A 194 4.40 -15.63 12.79
CA TYR A 194 5.13 -14.51 13.38
C TYR A 194 5.54 -14.79 14.82
N ASP A 195 6.66 -14.22 15.25
CA ASP A 195 7.03 -14.26 16.66
C ASP A 195 6.08 -13.43 17.55
N THR A 196 6.17 -13.62 18.85
CA THR A 196 5.25 -12.97 19.80
C THR A 196 5.36 -11.44 19.78
N GLU A 197 6.55 -10.88 19.58
CA GLU A 197 6.76 -9.43 19.50
C GLU A 197 6.08 -8.87 18.25
N GLU A 198 6.27 -9.51 17.10
CA GLU A 198 5.66 -9.10 15.84
C GLU A 198 4.15 -9.23 15.88
N LYS A 199 3.59 -10.33 16.41
CA LYS A 199 2.14 -10.49 16.63
C LYS A 199 1.56 -9.35 17.47
N THR A 200 2.23 -9.05 18.59
CA THR A 200 1.79 -7.98 19.49
C THR A 200 1.78 -6.62 18.79
N LEU A 201 2.85 -6.26 18.09
CA LEU A 201 2.94 -4.99 17.36
C LEU A 201 1.86 -4.87 16.28
N ARG A 202 1.58 -5.97 15.55
CA ARG A 202 0.55 -6.00 14.51
C ARG A 202 -0.85 -5.83 15.09
N ILE A 203 -1.17 -6.50 16.20
CA ILE A 203 -2.47 -6.35 16.88
C ILE A 203 -2.66 -4.93 17.40
N LEU A 204 -1.65 -4.36 18.05
CA LEU A 204 -1.70 -2.99 18.57
C LEU A 204 -1.84 -1.94 17.44
N SER A 205 -1.33 -2.23 16.25
CA SER A 205 -1.41 -1.32 15.11
C SER A 205 -2.80 -1.26 14.46
N ILE A 206 -3.66 -2.28 14.63
CA ILE A 206 -4.96 -2.38 13.94
C ILE A 206 -5.81 -1.12 14.14
N ASP A 207 -5.95 -0.66 15.38
CA ASP A 207 -6.80 0.51 15.69
C ASP A 207 -6.20 1.82 15.17
N ALA A 208 -4.87 1.92 15.16
CA ALA A 208 -4.18 3.07 14.58
C ALA A 208 -4.35 3.09 13.05
N GLU A 209 -4.18 1.94 12.38
CA GLU A 209 -4.38 1.82 10.95
C GLU A 209 -5.85 2.05 10.53
N LYS A 210 -6.83 1.62 11.36
CA LYS A 210 -8.25 1.88 11.12
C LYS A 210 -8.57 3.37 11.04
N ARG A 211 -7.86 4.23 11.78
CA ARG A 211 -8.03 5.69 11.68
C ARG A 211 -7.62 6.23 10.31
N ASN A 212 -6.63 5.61 9.66
CA ASN A 212 -6.17 5.97 8.32
C ASN A 212 -7.25 5.86 7.25
N ARG A 213 -8.29 5.05 7.48
CA ARG A 213 -9.47 4.94 6.61
C ARG A 213 -10.07 6.30 6.25
N LYS A 214 -10.06 7.24 7.19
CA LYS A 214 -10.65 8.57 7.00
C LYS A 214 -9.92 9.44 6.00
N ILE A 215 -8.64 9.16 5.73
CA ILE A 215 -7.77 9.94 4.86
C ILE A 215 -7.51 9.26 3.51
N CYS A 216 -8.07 8.09 3.29
CA CYS A 216 -7.99 7.39 2.01
C CYS A 216 -9.03 7.94 1.02
N ASP A 217 -8.71 7.84 -0.27
CA ASP A 217 -9.64 8.28 -1.33
C ASP A 217 -10.83 7.32 -1.43
N TYR A 218 -10.60 6.01 -1.21
CA TYR A 218 -11.61 4.96 -1.25
C TYR A 218 -11.46 3.99 -0.07
N VAL A 219 -12.56 3.33 0.25
CA VAL A 219 -12.60 2.22 1.21
C VAL A 219 -13.30 1.06 0.54
N ILE A 220 -12.64 -0.08 0.51
CA ILE A 220 -13.18 -1.35 0.02
C ILE A 220 -13.20 -2.37 1.13
N HIS A 221 -14.04 -3.39 0.99
CA HIS A 221 -14.15 -4.48 1.95
C HIS A 221 -13.58 -5.77 1.35
N ASN A 222 -12.87 -6.52 2.16
CA ASN A 222 -12.36 -7.84 1.79
C ASN A 222 -12.68 -8.83 2.89
N ASP A 223 -13.97 -9.17 2.99
CA ASP A 223 -14.52 -9.95 4.09
C ASP A 223 -15.66 -10.86 3.63
N THR A 224 -16.15 -11.67 4.53
CA THR A 224 -17.42 -12.38 4.37
C THR A 224 -18.47 -11.64 5.19
N ILE A 225 -19.43 -11.01 4.52
CA ILE A 225 -20.54 -10.28 5.15
C ILE A 225 -21.82 -11.08 4.91
N GLU A 226 -22.55 -11.40 5.98
CA GLU A 226 -23.81 -12.15 5.93
C GLU A 226 -23.74 -13.48 5.14
N GLY A 227 -22.56 -14.14 5.17
CA GLY A 227 -22.33 -15.39 4.45
C GLY A 227 -21.87 -15.22 2.98
N GLU A 228 -21.93 -14.02 2.44
CA GLU A 228 -21.42 -13.72 1.11
C GLU A 228 -19.98 -13.18 1.18
N ARG A 229 -19.11 -13.72 0.31
CA ARG A 229 -17.73 -13.24 0.20
C ARG A 229 -17.69 -11.96 -0.61
N VAL A 230 -17.40 -10.85 0.05
CA VAL A 230 -17.14 -9.57 -0.61
C VAL A 230 -15.68 -9.55 -1.06
N SER A 231 -15.46 -9.56 -2.37
CA SER A 231 -14.12 -9.52 -2.95
C SER A 231 -13.67 -8.07 -3.15
N GLY A 232 -12.62 -7.66 -2.41
CA GLY A 232 -12.03 -6.34 -2.59
C GLY A 232 -11.53 -6.08 -4.02
N ALA A 233 -11.14 -7.12 -4.76
CA ALA A 233 -10.75 -7.00 -6.16
C ALA A 233 -11.94 -6.60 -7.05
N GLU A 234 -13.13 -7.16 -6.80
CA GLU A 234 -14.34 -6.78 -7.55
C GLU A 234 -14.79 -5.36 -7.21
N GLU A 235 -14.69 -4.98 -5.93
CA GLU A 235 -14.97 -3.59 -5.56
C GLU A 235 -14.03 -2.61 -6.28
N ILE A 236 -12.74 -2.92 -6.40
CA ILE A 236 -11.80 -2.10 -7.16
C ILE A 236 -12.19 -2.04 -8.65
N ARG A 237 -12.55 -3.16 -9.27
CA ARG A 237 -13.01 -3.15 -10.68
C ARG A 237 -14.22 -2.25 -10.87
N ARG A 238 -15.16 -2.25 -9.90
CA ARG A 238 -16.34 -1.36 -9.95
C ARG A 238 -16.02 0.13 -9.75
N LEU A 239 -14.90 0.46 -9.11
CA LEU A 239 -14.43 1.85 -8.97
C LEU A 239 -13.91 2.41 -10.29
N ILE A 240 -13.44 1.57 -11.20
CA ILE A 240 -12.82 1.98 -12.45
C ILE A 240 -13.88 2.00 -13.56
N LEU A 241 -14.01 3.13 -14.22
CA LEU A 241 -14.77 3.27 -15.46
C LEU A 241 -13.80 3.07 -16.62
N LEU A 242 -13.96 1.95 -17.34
CA LEU A 242 -13.27 1.75 -18.61
C LEU A 242 -13.94 2.59 -19.70
N GLU A 243 -13.14 3.25 -20.53
CA GLU A 243 -13.66 3.92 -21.74
C GLU A 243 -14.39 2.88 -22.60
N GLY A 244 -15.71 3.03 -22.76
CA GLY A 244 -16.55 2.13 -23.55
C GLY A 244 -17.67 1.43 -22.81
N GLU A 245 -17.66 1.34 -21.51
CA GLU A 245 -18.81 0.89 -20.71
C GLU A 245 -19.76 2.08 -20.46
N LYS A 246 -20.59 2.35 -21.46
CA LYS A 246 -21.81 3.16 -21.26
C LYS A 246 -22.88 2.25 -20.67
N TYR A 247 -23.41 2.65 -19.51
CA TYR A 247 -24.61 2.07 -18.90
C TYR A 247 -25.80 2.07 -19.85
#